data_8aa0fc16410d3704267290ba4127922f
#
_entry.id   8aa0fc16410d3704267290ba4127922f
#
_cell.length_a   1.000
_cell.length_b   1.000
_cell.length_c   1.000
_cell.angle_alpha   90.00
_cell.angle_beta   90.00
_cell.angle_gamma   90.00
#
_symmetry.space_group_name_H-M   'P 1'
#
loop_
_entity.id
_entity.type
_entity.pdbx_description
1 polymer ?
#
loop_
_entity_poly.entity_id
_entity_poly.type
_entity_poly.pdbx_seq_one_letter_code
_entity_poly.pdbx_strand_id
1 'polypeptide(L)'
;MRRVIEGLTQVELQHPLDKAALEALNKVPLLPKVIELVGVPYNSIRRSMLLGGHIKVGPNQMPSLHKMLMESCEILEVELPDLYVCSQGELNAYTACPDKPIIQISGYLLDAFDEDEIRFVIGHELAHIKLQHIIYTTLGSLLSKGILEAALSAIPGGSMLSGGANLGLNYALFKWYQSGELSCDRGGLLACQNIDAALRALTKLGGHST
;
A
#
# COMPACT_ATOMS: atom_id res chain seq x y z
N MET A 1 -15.99 -17.46 13.30
CA MET A 1 -15.49 -17.59 11.92
C MET A 1 -15.90 -16.33 11.18
N ARG A 2 -14.98 -15.62 10.52
CA ARG A 2 -15.30 -14.42 9.74
C ARG A 2 -15.98 -14.81 8.44
N ARG A 3 -16.86 -13.94 7.95
CA ARG A 3 -17.63 -14.19 6.74
C ARG A 3 -16.80 -13.84 5.51
N VAL A 4 -16.68 -14.76 4.58
CA VAL A 4 -16.10 -14.51 3.25
C VAL A 4 -17.22 -13.96 2.35
N ILE A 5 -16.90 -12.94 1.56
CA ILE A 5 -17.79 -12.37 0.54
C ILE A 5 -17.26 -12.88 -0.80
N GLU A 6 -17.92 -13.87 -1.37
CA GLU A 6 -17.53 -14.44 -2.66
C GLU A 6 -17.70 -13.42 -3.79
N GLY A 7 -16.74 -13.33 -4.68
CA GLY A 7 -16.78 -12.48 -5.86
C GLY A 7 -16.57 -11.00 -5.58
N LEU A 8 -15.86 -10.64 -4.49
CA LEU A 8 -15.54 -9.25 -4.16
C LEU A 8 -14.69 -8.62 -5.27
N THR A 9 -15.29 -7.75 -6.06
CA THR A 9 -14.60 -7.05 -7.15
C THR A 9 -13.83 -5.82 -6.65
N GLN A 10 -12.85 -5.36 -7.47
CA GLN A 10 -12.15 -4.10 -7.20
C GLN A 10 -13.14 -2.91 -7.15
N VAL A 11 -14.13 -2.90 -8.04
CA VAL A 11 -15.12 -1.82 -8.14
C VAL A 11 -15.97 -1.68 -6.88
N GLU A 12 -16.32 -2.79 -6.23
CA GLU A 12 -17.09 -2.79 -4.98
C GLU A 12 -16.28 -2.29 -3.79
N LEU A 13 -14.99 -2.64 -3.77
CA LEU A 13 -14.08 -2.19 -2.73
C LEU A 13 -13.70 -0.70 -2.91
N GLN A 14 -13.48 -0.27 -4.15
CA GLN A 14 -12.95 1.04 -4.47
C GLN A 14 -13.92 2.18 -4.14
N HIS A 15 -13.43 3.17 -3.40
CA HIS A 15 -14.19 4.40 -3.14
C HIS A 15 -14.34 5.23 -4.44
N PRO A 16 -15.50 5.87 -4.72
CA PRO A 16 -15.70 6.64 -5.95
C PRO A 16 -14.66 7.73 -6.21
N LEU A 17 -14.18 8.40 -5.15
CA LEU A 17 -13.12 9.42 -5.26
C LEU A 17 -11.78 8.83 -5.65
N ASP A 18 -11.44 7.64 -5.15
CA ASP A 18 -10.23 6.91 -5.52
C ASP A 18 -10.28 6.52 -7.00
N LYS A 19 -11.40 5.96 -7.46
CA LYS A 19 -11.59 5.63 -8.87
C LYS A 19 -11.40 6.84 -9.78
N ALA A 20 -12.05 7.95 -9.46
CA ALA A 20 -11.96 9.18 -10.25
C ALA A 20 -10.53 9.75 -10.29
N ALA A 21 -9.83 9.72 -9.16
CA ALA A 21 -8.44 10.17 -9.06
C ALA A 21 -7.48 9.25 -9.83
N LEU A 22 -7.69 7.94 -9.77
CA LEU A 22 -6.92 6.95 -10.52
C LEU A 22 -7.10 7.13 -12.04
N GLU A 23 -8.34 7.34 -12.50
CA GLU A 23 -8.64 7.64 -13.89
C GLU A 23 -7.95 8.92 -14.37
N ALA A 24 -7.85 9.94 -13.51
CA ALA A 24 -7.13 11.17 -13.82
C ALA A 24 -5.61 10.94 -13.93
N LEU A 25 -5.01 10.17 -13.03
CA LEU A 25 -3.60 9.82 -13.08
C LEU A 25 -3.24 9.01 -14.33
N ASN A 26 -4.09 8.06 -14.73
CA ASN A 26 -3.88 7.24 -15.93
C ASN A 26 -3.87 8.05 -17.23
N LYS A 27 -4.41 9.27 -17.22
CA LYS A 27 -4.38 10.19 -18.36
C LYS A 27 -3.12 11.04 -18.44
N VAL A 28 -2.23 10.96 -17.41
CA VAL A 28 -0.97 11.73 -17.41
C VAL A 28 0.00 11.14 -18.44
N PRO A 29 0.39 11.91 -19.47
CA PRO A 29 1.32 11.44 -20.50
C PRO A 29 2.65 10.99 -19.89
N LEU A 30 3.30 9.99 -20.49
CA LEU A 30 4.61 9.46 -20.08
C LEU A 30 4.63 8.74 -18.71
N LEU A 31 3.56 8.77 -17.91
CA LEU A 31 3.54 8.11 -16.60
C LEU A 31 3.87 6.61 -16.67
N PRO A 32 3.32 5.82 -17.61
CA PRO A 32 3.68 4.41 -17.77
C PRO A 32 5.18 4.20 -18.04
N LYS A 33 5.78 5.04 -18.88
CA LYS A 33 7.21 4.97 -19.20
C LYS A 33 8.11 5.31 -18.01
N VAL A 34 7.68 6.24 -17.16
CA VAL A 34 8.39 6.59 -15.92
C VAL A 34 8.31 5.43 -14.92
N ILE A 35 7.16 4.81 -14.80
CA ILE A 35 6.97 3.62 -13.94
C ILE A 35 7.93 2.50 -14.36
N GLU A 36 7.98 2.21 -15.67
CA GLU A 36 8.86 1.18 -16.22
C GLU A 36 10.35 1.51 -15.99
N LEU A 37 10.77 2.73 -16.33
CA LEU A 37 12.19 3.10 -16.34
C LEU A 37 12.78 3.29 -14.94
N VAL A 38 12.01 3.81 -14.00
CA VAL A 38 12.49 4.18 -12.65
C VAL A 38 11.82 3.38 -11.55
N GLY A 39 10.51 3.14 -11.66
CA GLY A 39 9.74 2.44 -10.64
C GLY A 39 10.17 0.99 -10.46
N VAL A 40 10.42 0.28 -11.56
CA VAL A 40 10.83 -1.15 -11.51
C VAL A 40 12.20 -1.31 -10.86
N PRO A 41 13.28 -0.60 -11.28
CA PRO A 41 14.57 -0.67 -10.60
C PRO A 41 14.51 -0.24 -9.13
N TYR A 42 13.77 0.82 -8.83
CA TYR A 42 13.58 1.31 -7.46
C TYR A 42 12.93 0.24 -6.57
N ASN A 43 11.88 -0.43 -7.03
CA ASN A 43 11.23 -1.49 -6.30
C ASN A 43 12.13 -2.73 -6.10
N SER A 44 12.98 -3.06 -7.08
CA SER A 44 13.93 -4.16 -6.97
C SER A 44 14.98 -3.90 -5.88
N ILE A 45 15.53 -2.69 -5.81
CA ILE A 45 16.45 -2.26 -4.75
C ILE A 45 15.73 -2.28 -3.40
N ARG A 46 14.53 -1.70 -3.32
CA ARG A 46 13.73 -1.68 -2.11
C ARG A 46 13.43 -3.10 -1.60
N ARG A 47 13.08 -4.02 -2.50
CA ARG A 47 12.87 -5.43 -2.16
C ARG A 47 14.12 -6.05 -1.53
N SER A 48 15.29 -5.84 -2.12
CA SER A 48 16.56 -6.38 -1.60
C SER A 48 16.87 -5.85 -0.19
N MET A 49 16.59 -4.57 0.07
CA MET A 49 16.74 -3.97 1.40
C MET A 49 15.77 -4.58 2.42
N LEU A 50 14.52 -4.82 2.03
CA LEU A 50 13.50 -5.43 2.89
C LEU A 50 13.86 -6.87 3.26
N LEU A 51 14.38 -7.66 2.33
CA LEU A 51 14.75 -9.06 2.57
C LEU A 51 15.95 -9.21 3.53
N GLY A 52 16.84 -8.20 3.59
CA GLY A 52 18.12 -8.30 4.34
C GLY A 52 18.01 -8.07 5.85
N GLY A 53 16.90 -7.51 6.36
CA GLY A 53 16.82 -7.07 7.77
C GLY A 53 15.53 -7.42 8.50
N HIS A 54 14.67 -8.30 7.94
CA HIS A 54 13.31 -8.51 8.41
C HIS A 54 13.01 -9.99 8.62
N ILE A 55 12.11 -10.31 9.54
CA ILE A 55 11.65 -11.66 9.81
C ILE A 55 10.53 -12.00 8.84
N LYS A 56 10.71 -13.00 7.99
CA LYS A 56 9.65 -13.48 7.10
C LYS A 56 8.62 -14.28 7.90
N VAL A 57 7.35 -13.91 7.75
CA VAL A 57 6.22 -14.61 8.37
C VAL A 57 5.87 -15.85 7.53
N GLY A 58 5.57 -16.95 8.20
CA GLY A 58 5.21 -18.21 7.57
C GLY A 58 4.64 -19.21 8.58
N PRO A 59 4.24 -20.41 8.13
CA PRO A 59 3.56 -21.39 8.98
C PRO A 59 4.39 -21.86 10.18
N ASN A 60 5.73 -21.82 10.06
CA ASN A 60 6.66 -22.19 11.15
C ASN A 60 7.29 -20.96 11.81
N GLN A 61 7.02 -19.77 11.33
CA GLN A 61 7.54 -18.50 11.81
C GLN A 61 6.39 -17.54 12.00
N MET A 62 6.02 -17.24 13.23
CA MET A 62 4.86 -16.42 13.60
C MET A 62 3.53 -17.00 13.05
N PRO A 63 3.16 -18.26 13.39
CA PRO A 63 2.04 -18.98 12.79
C PRO A 63 0.69 -18.27 12.95
N SER A 64 0.47 -17.58 14.08
CA SER A 64 -0.77 -16.82 14.30
C SER A 64 -0.92 -15.66 13.31
N LEU A 65 0.15 -14.90 13.07
CA LEU A 65 0.16 -13.80 12.12
C LEU A 65 0.02 -14.30 10.66
N HIS A 66 0.68 -15.43 10.35
CA HIS A 66 0.51 -16.09 9.05
C HIS A 66 -0.94 -16.51 8.80
N LYS A 67 -1.60 -17.09 9.82
CA LYS A 67 -3.01 -17.46 9.73
C LYS A 67 -3.92 -16.25 9.52
N MET A 68 -3.68 -15.14 10.23
CA MET A 68 -4.43 -13.89 10.02
C MET A 68 -4.29 -13.37 8.60
N LEU A 69 -3.08 -13.41 8.03
CA LEU A 69 -2.82 -13.03 6.64
C LEU A 69 -3.61 -13.91 5.68
N MET A 70 -3.54 -15.25 5.82
CA MET A 70 -4.24 -16.18 4.94
C MET A 70 -5.76 -15.96 4.96
N GLU A 71 -6.35 -15.85 6.16
CA GLU A 71 -7.79 -15.59 6.32
C GLU A 71 -8.21 -14.24 5.70
N SER A 72 -7.37 -13.21 5.84
CA SER A 72 -7.63 -11.90 5.24
C SER A 72 -7.49 -11.93 3.71
N CYS A 73 -6.55 -12.71 3.18
CA CYS A 73 -6.41 -12.95 1.73
C CYS A 73 -7.65 -13.64 1.15
N GLU A 74 -8.20 -14.64 1.86
CA GLU A 74 -9.41 -15.33 1.47
C GLU A 74 -10.62 -14.38 1.44
N ILE A 75 -10.77 -13.54 2.47
CA ILE A 75 -11.87 -12.57 2.57
C ILE A 75 -11.81 -11.53 1.45
N LEU A 76 -10.62 -11.05 1.11
CA LEU A 76 -10.42 -10.00 0.10
C LEU A 76 -10.15 -10.54 -1.29
N GLU A 77 -10.10 -11.86 -1.48
CA GLU A 77 -9.74 -12.50 -2.75
C GLU A 77 -8.44 -11.94 -3.34
N VAL A 78 -7.38 -11.93 -2.54
CA VAL A 78 -6.04 -11.48 -2.91
C VAL A 78 -5.09 -12.67 -2.86
N GLU A 79 -4.20 -12.81 -3.86
CA GLU A 79 -3.13 -13.78 -3.82
C GLU A 79 -2.21 -13.52 -2.61
N LEU A 80 -1.76 -14.59 -1.94
CA LEU A 80 -0.98 -14.50 -0.72
C LEU A 80 0.36 -13.78 -0.95
N PRO A 81 0.57 -12.57 -0.43
CA PRO A 81 1.83 -11.86 -0.53
C PRO A 81 2.85 -12.37 0.49
N ASP A 82 4.12 -12.02 0.30
CA ASP A 82 5.11 -12.14 1.35
C ASP A 82 4.84 -11.13 2.48
N LEU A 83 4.83 -11.59 3.74
CA LEU A 83 4.71 -10.73 4.92
C LEU A 83 6.02 -10.75 5.71
N TYR A 84 6.50 -9.58 6.08
CA TYR A 84 7.70 -9.41 6.89
C TYR A 84 7.44 -8.57 8.12
N VAL A 85 8.10 -8.92 9.23
CA VAL A 85 8.10 -8.13 10.46
C VAL A 85 9.44 -7.44 10.61
N CYS A 86 9.41 -6.13 10.85
CA CYS A 86 10.58 -5.29 11.13
C CYS A 86 10.68 -5.03 12.62
N SER A 87 11.86 -5.24 13.21
CA SER A 87 12.11 -4.96 14.63
C SER A 87 12.38 -3.49 14.95
N GLN A 88 12.58 -2.66 13.92
CA GLN A 88 12.94 -1.24 14.05
C GLN A 88 11.91 -0.38 13.32
N GLY A 89 11.80 0.88 13.72
CA GLY A 89 10.97 1.86 13.04
C GLY A 89 9.79 2.36 13.88
N GLU A 90 8.93 3.12 13.25
CA GLU A 90 7.70 3.66 13.85
C GLU A 90 6.59 2.61 13.86
N LEU A 91 5.52 2.91 14.58
CA LEU A 91 4.29 2.10 14.59
C LEU A 91 3.62 2.24 13.20
N ASN A 92 3.94 1.31 12.31
CA ASN A 92 3.54 1.41 10.90
C ASN A 92 3.44 0.04 10.22
N ALA A 93 2.68 0.01 9.12
CA ALA A 93 2.69 -1.04 8.12
C ALA A 93 2.72 -0.40 6.73
N TYR A 94 3.19 -1.12 5.74
CA TYR A 94 3.11 -0.68 4.34
C TYR A 94 3.28 -1.82 3.35
N THR A 95 2.76 -1.61 2.16
CA THR A 95 2.89 -2.52 1.02
C THR A 95 3.86 -1.97 -0.02
N ALA A 96 4.67 -2.84 -0.61
CA ALA A 96 5.68 -2.50 -1.61
C ALA A 96 5.78 -3.57 -2.71
N CYS A 97 6.51 -3.25 -3.80
CA CYS A 97 6.88 -4.17 -4.87
C CYS A 97 5.68 -4.70 -5.65
N PRO A 98 5.18 -3.95 -6.65
CA PRO A 98 3.95 -4.27 -7.38
C PRO A 98 3.98 -5.63 -8.11
N ASP A 99 5.14 -6.05 -8.64
CA ASP A 99 5.27 -7.31 -9.38
C ASP A 99 5.17 -8.55 -8.48
N LYS A 100 5.69 -8.43 -7.26
CA LYS A 100 5.61 -9.46 -6.22
C LYS A 100 5.40 -8.77 -4.88
N PRO A 101 4.15 -8.54 -4.49
CA PRO A 101 3.82 -7.73 -3.33
C PRO A 101 4.44 -8.24 -2.04
N ILE A 102 4.91 -7.30 -1.25
CA ILE A 102 5.42 -7.52 0.10
C ILE A 102 4.65 -6.60 1.03
N ILE A 103 4.13 -7.15 2.11
CA ILE A 103 3.63 -6.38 3.25
C ILE A 103 4.71 -6.36 4.32
N GLN A 104 4.99 -5.21 4.90
CA GLN A 104 5.83 -5.06 6.07
C GLN A 104 5.01 -4.51 7.22
N ILE A 105 5.17 -5.10 8.42
CA ILE A 105 4.56 -4.64 9.67
C ILE A 105 5.67 -4.42 10.68
N SER A 106 5.64 -3.31 11.44
CA SER A 106 6.57 -3.09 12.53
C SER A 106 6.26 -3.98 13.73
N GLY A 107 7.28 -4.42 14.45
CA GLY A 107 7.12 -5.16 15.71
C GLY A 107 6.35 -4.36 16.76
N TYR A 108 6.56 -3.04 16.81
CA TYR A 108 5.83 -2.15 17.71
C TYR A 108 4.32 -2.14 17.46
N LEU A 109 3.88 -2.31 16.20
CA LEU A 109 2.47 -2.44 15.87
C LEU A 109 1.91 -3.75 16.44
N LEU A 110 2.65 -4.85 16.31
CA LEU A 110 2.24 -6.14 16.85
C LEU A 110 2.14 -6.15 18.38
N ASP A 111 2.98 -5.36 19.06
CA ASP A 111 2.95 -5.21 20.52
C ASP A 111 1.80 -4.31 21.00
N ALA A 112 1.42 -3.31 20.21
CA ALA A 112 0.43 -2.30 20.58
C ALA A 112 -1.02 -2.65 20.17
N PHE A 113 -1.20 -3.58 19.23
CA PHE A 113 -2.49 -3.89 18.60
C PHE A 113 -3.02 -5.27 19.04
N ASP A 114 -4.34 -5.38 19.21
CA ASP A 114 -4.99 -6.67 19.38
C ASP A 114 -5.16 -7.39 18.02
N GLU A 115 -5.61 -8.65 18.06
CA GLU A 115 -5.73 -9.48 16.85
C GLU A 115 -6.68 -8.88 15.81
N ASP A 116 -7.79 -8.25 16.20
CA ASP A 116 -8.73 -7.65 15.28
C ASP A 116 -8.18 -6.35 14.67
N GLU A 117 -7.44 -5.57 15.46
CA GLU A 117 -6.72 -4.40 14.99
C GLU A 117 -5.61 -4.78 13.99
N ILE A 118 -4.85 -5.86 14.27
CA ILE A 118 -3.84 -6.39 13.33
C ILE A 118 -4.50 -6.85 12.02
N ARG A 119 -5.67 -7.53 12.10
CA ARG A 119 -6.42 -7.93 10.91
C ARG A 119 -6.91 -6.74 10.10
N PHE A 120 -7.31 -5.66 10.77
CA PHE A 120 -7.66 -4.40 10.09
C PHE A 120 -6.45 -3.90 9.29
N VAL A 121 -5.28 -3.83 9.89
CA VAL A 121 -4.05 -3.36 9.21
C VAL A 121 -3.67 -4.29 8.05
N ILE A 122 -3.68 -5.60 8.25
CA ILE A 122 -3.42 -6.57 7.17
C ILE A 122 -4.41 -6.39 6.02
N GLY A 123 -5.70 -6.24 6.32
CA GLY A 123 -6.74 -6.04 5.31
C GLY A 123 -6.59 -4.72 4.55
N HIS A 124 -6.18 -3.65 5.24
CA HIS A 124 -5.84 -2.36 4.64
C HIS A 124 -4.69 -2.50 3.63
N GLU A 125 -3.60 -3.17 4.02
CA GLU A 125 -2.45 -3.40 3.15
C GLU A 125 -2.78 -4.33 1.96
N LEU A 126 -3.61 -5.36 2.18
CA LEU A 126 -4.10 -6.22 1.10
C LEU A 126 -5.00 -5.46 0.11
N ALA A 127 -5.76 -4.47 0.57
CA ALA A 127 -6.54 -3.62 -0.33
C ALA A 127 -5.65 -2.77 -1.24
N HIS A 128 -4.50 -2.28 -0.77
CA HIS A 128 -3.51 -1.64 -1.65
C HIS A 128 -3.03 -2.58 -2.77
N ILE A 129 -2.88 -3.88 -2.48
CA ILE A 129 -2.53 -4.88 -3.50
C ILE A 129 -3.69 -5.06 -4.48
N LYS A 130 -4.90 -5.35 -3.98
CA LYS A 130 -6.09 -5.59 -4.80
C LYS A 130 -6.41 -4.42 -5.74
N LEU A 131 -6.24 -3.20 -5.27
CA LEU A 131 -6.53 -1.97 -6.02
C LEU A 131 -5.34 -1.43 -6.82
N GLN A 132 -4.21 -2.15 -6.83
CA GLN A 132 -2.99 -1.78 -7.55
C GLN A 132 -2.39 -0.42 -7.15
N HIS A 133 -2.58 -0.02 -5.90
CA HIS A 133 -2.11 1.28 -5.39
C HIS A 133 -0.58 1.37 -5.28
N ILE A 134 0.14 0.23 -5.20
CA ILE A 134 1.60 0.18 -5.00
C ILE A 134 2.37 0.97 -6.06
N ILE A 135 1.89 0.98 -7.31
CA ILE A 135 2.51 1.72 -8.41
C ILE A 135 2.52 3.22 -8.12
N TYR A 136 1.39 3.76 -7.65
CA TYR A 136 1.21 5.20 -7.41
C TYR A 136 1.85 5.65 -6.11
N THR A 137 1.87 4.82 -5.07
CA THR A 137 2.64 5.08 -3.84
C THR A 137 4.15 5.09 -4.13
N THR A 138 4.62 4.23 -5.03
CA THR A 138 6.00 4.27 -5.54
C THR A 138 6.29 5.59 -6.25
N LEU A 139 5.40 6.05 -7.13
CA LEU A 139 5.55 7.35 -7.81
C LEU A 139 5.60 8.51 -6.82
N GLY A 140 4.72 8.54 -5.83
CA GLY A 140 4.73 9.54 -4.76
C GLY A 140 6.07 9.55 -4.00
N SER A 141 6.61 8.38 -3.71
CA SER A 141 7.93 8.23 -3.07
C SER A 141 9.08 8.72 -3.96
N LEU A 142 9.05 8.43 -5.27
CA LEU A 142 10.05 8.91 -6.22
C LEU A 142 9.99 10.43 -6.37
N LEU A 143 8.79 10.98 -6.36
CA LEU A 143 8.55 12.41 -6.46
C LEU A 143 9.06 13.16 -5.22
N SER A 144 8.73 12.70 -4.02
CA SER A 144 9.16 13.30 -2.76
C SER A 144 10.69 13.31 -2.59
N LYS A 145 11.38 12.37 -3.22
CA LYS A 145 12.86 12.27 -3.21
C LYS A 145 13.55 13.01 -4.36
N GLY A 146 12.81 13.70 -5.23
CA GLY A 146 13.36 14.37 -6.41
C GLY A 146 13.87 13.42 -7.51
N ILE A 147 13.73 12.10 -7.31
CA ILE A 147 14.18 11.08 -8.27
C ILE A 147 13.34 11.14 -9.55
N LEU A 148 12.05 11.41 -9.42
CA LEU A 148 11.14 11.52 -10.56
C LEU A 148 11.51 12.70 -11.46
N GLU A 149 11.87 13.85 -10.90
CA GLU A 149 12.30 15.03 -11.67
C GLU A 149 13.59 14.76 -12.44
N ALA A 150 14.56 14.13 -11.79
CA ALA A 150 15.82 13.74 -12.45
C ALA A 150 15.57 12.76 -13.60
N ALA A 151 14.71 11.77 -13.40
CA ALA A 151 14.32 10.80 -14.42
C ALA A 151 13.59 11.47 -15.61
N LEU A 152 12.64 12.35 -15.32
CA LEU A 152 11.90 13.09 -16.36
C LEU A 152 12.84 13.97 -17.20
N SER A 153 13.85 14.60 -16.59
CA SER A 153 14.81 15.40 -17.33
C SER A 153 15.70 14.58 -18.29
N ALA A 154 15.88 13.29 -18.02
CA ALA A 154 16.64 12.38 -18.85
C ALA A 154 15.85 11.75 -20.02
N ILE A 155 14.52 11.89 -20.04
CA ILE A 155 13.64 11.33 -21.08
C ILE A 155 13.33 12.41 -22.14
N PRO A 156 13.44 12.11 -23.46
CA PRO A 156 12.99 13.04 -24.51
C PRO A 156 11.53 13.46 -24.30
N GLY A 157 11.28 14.77 -24.22
CA GLY A 157 9.95 15.34 -23.93
C GLY A 157 9.57 15.37 -22.43
N GLY A 158 10.38 14.80 -21.55
CA GLY A 158 10.09 14.76 -20.11
C GLY A 158 10.15 16.14 -19.43
N SER A 159 10.88 17.09 -20.02
CA SER A 159 10.92 18.49 -19.55
C SER A 159 9.55 19.20 -19.60
N MET A 160 8.61 18.72 -20.41
CA MET A 160 7.23 19.23 -20.42
C MET A 160 6.48 18.92 -19.12
N LEU A 161 6.94 17.91 -18.36
CA LEU A 161 6.39 17.55 -17.06
C LEU A 161 7.20 18.17 -15.89
N SER A 162 8.26 18.93 -16.17
CA SER A 162 9.00 19.69 -15.17
C SER A 162 8.37 21.08 -14.93
N GLY A 163 8.51 21.61 -13.73
CA GLY A 163 7.97 22.93 -13.38
C GLY A 163 6.47 22.90 -13.00
N GLY A 164 5.65 23.73 -13.63
CA GLY A 164 4.23 23.89 -13.27
C GLY A 164 3.37 22.62 -13.45
N ALA A 165 3.72 21.75 -14.40
CA ALA A 165 3.09 20.45 -14.58
C ALA A 165 3.35 19.50 -13.40
N ASN A 166 4.51 19.66 -12.74
CA ASN A 166 4.87 18.90 -11.54
C ASN A 166 3.98 19.23 -10.35
N LEU A 167 3.58 20.49 -10.18
CA LEU A 167 2.60 20.89 -9.14
C LEU A 167 1.24 20.23 -9.35
N GLY A 168 0.78 20.13 -10.61
CA GLY A 168 -0.45 19.43 -10.95
C GLY A 168 -0.39 17.92 -10.69
N LEU A 169 0.71 17.29 -11.06
CA LEU A 169 0.93 15.86 -10.79
C LEU A 169 1.03 15.58 -9.28
N ASN A 170 1.78 16.40 -8.53
CA ASN A 170 1.87 16.32 -7.08
C ASN A 170 0.49 16.42 -6.42
N TYR A 171 -0.30 17.40 -6.83
CA TYR A 171 -1.66 17.59 -6.31
C TYR A 171 -2.57 16.40 -6.65
N ALA A 172 -2.48 15.89 -7.89
CA ALA A 172 -3.27 14.73 -8.32
C ALA A 172 -2.89 13.46 -7.53
N LEU A 173 -1.58 13.20 -7.33
CA LEU A 173 -1.09 12.09 -6.52
C LEU A 173 -1.49 12.21 -5.05
N PHE A 174 -1.40 13.43 -4.48
CA PHE A 174 -1.83 13.68 -3.11
C PHE A 174 -3.34 13.44 -2.92
N LYS A 175 -4.16 13.95 -3.85
CA LYS A 175 -5.62 13.72 -3.83
C LYS A 175 -5.98 12.26 -4.02
N TRP A 176 -5.28 11.58 -4.93
CA TRP A 176 -5.46 10.15 -5.10
C TRP A 176 -5.05 9.39 -3.83
N TYR A 177 -3.90 9.71 -3.21
CA TYR A 177 -3.46 9.08 -1.98
C TYR A 177 -4.53 9.17 -0.89
N GLN A 178 -5.03 10.37 -0.60
CA GLN A 178 -6.08 10.57 0.39
C GLN A 178 -7.36 9.74 0.12
N SER A 179 -7.76 9.62 -1.14
CA SER A 179 -8.96 8.86 -1.51
C SER A 179 -8.71 7.35 -1.57
N GLY A 180 -7.50 6.93 -1.89
CA GLY A 180 -7.06 5.54 -1.87
C GLY A 180 -7.10 4.94 -0.46
N GLU A 181 -6.69 5.71 0.56
CA GLU A 181 -6.78 5.31 1.96
C GLU A 181 -8.23 4.93 2.37
N LEU A 182 -9.23 5.68 1.88
CA LEU A 182 -10.65 5.35 2.14
C LEU A 182 -11.06 3.98 1.55
N SER A 183 -10.49 3.62 0.40
CA SER A 183 -10.69 2.29 -0.18
C SER A 183 -10.01 1.21 0.66
N CYS A 184 -8.80 1.47 1.14
CA CYS A 184 -8.03 0.53 1.94
C CYS A 184 -8.63 0.33 3.33
N ASP A 185 -9.16 1.37 3.96
CA ASP A 185 -9.90 1.26 5.23
C ASP A 185 -11.13 0.35 5.10
N ARG A 186 -11.82 0.37 3.95
CA ARG A 186 -12.92 -0.58 3.69
C ARG A 186 -12.41 -2.01 3.63
N GLY A 187 -11.24 -2.25 3.01
CA GLY A 187 -10.59 -3.56 3.01
C GLY A 187 -10.20 -4.01 4.42
N GLY A 188 -9.65 -3.12 5.22
CA GLY A 188 -9.35 -3.36 6.62
C GLY A 188 -10.59 -3.76 7.43
N LEU A 189 -11.70 -3.02 7.26
CA LEU A 189 -12.96 -3.32 7.93
C LEU A 189 -13.54 -4.68 7.50
N LEU A 190 -13.46 -5.02 6.21
CA LEU A 190 -13.90 -6.32 5.70
C LEU A 190 -13.07 -7.47 6.29
N ALA A 191 -11.78 -7.30 6.45
CA ALA A 191 -10.88 -8.32 7.01
C ALA A 191 -11.10 -8.52 8.52
N CYS A 192 -11.21 -7.45 9.31
CA CYS A 192 -11.42 -7.56 10.75
C CYS A 192 -12.87 -7.84 11.14
N GLN A 193 -13.85 -7.36 10.37
CA GLN A 193 -15.31 -7.46 10.63
C GLN A 193 -15.71 -6.97 12.03
N ASN A 194 -14.98 -5.98 12.54
CA ASN A 194 -15.18 -5.38 13.85
C ASN A 194 -14.93 -3.87 13.75
N ILE A 195 -16.02 -3.09 13.76
CA ILE A 195 -15.97 -1.63 13.59
C ILE A 195 -15.20 -0.95 14.74
N ASP A 196 -15.34 -1.44 15.96
CA ASP A 196 -14.66 -0.85 17.12
C ASP A 196 -13.15 -1.09 17.07
N ALA A 197 -12.73 -2.28 16.61
CA ALA A 197 -11.31 -2.57 16.38
C ALA A 197 -10.74 -1.71 15.24
N ALA A 198 -11.49 -1.53 14.14
CA ALA A 198 -11.09 -0.66 13.05
C ALA A 198 -10.87 0.79 13.52
N LEU A 199 -11.80 1.33 14.30
CA LEU A 199 -11.69 2.70 14.85
C LEU A 199 -10.52 2.84 15.82
N ARG A 200 -10.27 1.84 16.69
CA ARG A 200 -9.11 1.85 17.58
C ARG A 200 -7.80 1.78 16.78
N ALA A 201 -7.72 0.92 15.77
CA ALA A 201 -6.55 0.79 14.91
C ALA A 201 -6.22 2.13 14.23
N LEU A 202 -7.20 2.77 13.61
CA LEU A 202 -7.04 4.10 12.98
C LEU A 202 -6.62 5.17 13.99
N THR A 203 -7.18 5.16 15.19
CA THR A 203 -6.81 6.11 16.25
C THR A 203 -5.36 5.92 16.69
N LYS A 204 -4.92 4.67 16.86
CA LYS A 204 -3.53 4.35 17.24
C LYS A 204 -2.55 4.75 16.13
N LEU A 205 -2.86 4.48 14.86
CA LEU A 205 -2.04 4.86 13.71
C LEU A 205 -1.96 6.39 13.56
N GLY A 206 -3.09 7.10 13.67
CA GLY A 206 -3.16 8.55 13.55
C GLY A 206 -2.48 9.29 14.70
N GLY A 207 -2.54 8.77 15.92
CA GLY A 207 -1.93 9.38 17.12
C GLY A 207 -0.40 9.31 17.16
N HIS A 208 0.23 8.49 16.31
CA HIS A 208 1.69 8.38 16.19
C HIS A 208 2.25 9.14 14.98
N SER A 209 1.38 9.83 14.23
CA SER A 209 1.75 10.61 13.04
C SER A 209 2.02 12.09 13.34
N THR A 210 2.14 12.47 14.61
CA THR A 210 2.42 13.85 15.08
C THR A 210 3.83 14.01 15.59
#